data_4f3ff085a5d6fce1099785641a712ad6
#
_entry.id   4f3ff085a5d6fce1099785641a712ad6
#
_cell.length_a   1.000
_cell.length_b   1.000
_cell.length_c   1.000
_cell.angle_alpha   90.00
_cell.angle_beta   90.00
_cell.angle_gamma   90.00
#
_symmetry.space_group_name_H-M   'P 1'
#
loop_
_entity.id
_entity.type
_entity.pdbx_description
1 polymer ?
#
loop_
_entity_poly.entity_id
_entity_poly.type
_entity_poly.pdbx_seq_one_letter_code
_entity_poly.pdbx_strand_id
1 'polypeptide(L)'
;MKHFSLFFIILLLQACAPATTQGVLPSATASTIPQPTETLTITPIFTLTRSPVTPSATATETQRPDVAPTLPHTDVHFVYHGDREKPYVALTFDLCQKPDLPSWFDQGIYDVLTRYDVPATFFMGGDWMRTHMDETLLLASNPKFELGNHSWSHPDLPGLGEGIIGKEIIKTQNLLYQLTGKQARLFRLPAGLYDDLTLSVIAWHGLYTIQWDVETGDPDPTIDAERMNWAVQNRVQNGAIIVMHANGRGWHTAEALPDMIEYLQDQGYTLVTVSQLLGLEPIPSD
;
A
#
# COMPACT_ATOMS: atom_id res chain seq x y z
N MET A 1 56.95 -5.99 -41.68
CA MET A 1 57.02 -7.46 -41.82
C MET A 1 57.38 -8.04 -40.46
N LYS A 2 56.40 -8.55 -39.71
CA LYS A 2 56.54 -9.51 -38.62
C LYS A 2 55.20 -10.21 -38.47
N HIS A 3 55.21 -11.48 -38.82
CA HIS A 3 54.09 -12.42 -38.69
C HIS A 3 53.84 -12.74 -37.25
N PHE A 4 52.60 -12.74 -36.79
CA PHE A 4 52.18 -13.37 -35.52
C PHE A 4 51.18 -14.46 -35.83
N SER A 5 51.58 -15.68 -35.50
CA SER A 5 50.84 -16.93 -35.69
C SER A 5 49.66 -16.99 -34.71
N LEU A 6 48.52 -17.38 -35.26
CA LEU A 6 47.28 -17.68 -34.56
C LEU A 6 47.33 -19.17 -34.08
N PHE A 7 47.40 -19.39 -32.78
CA PHE A 7 47.23 -20.74 -32.20
C PHE A 7 45.74 -20.97 -31.86
N PHE A 8 45.13 -21.88 -32.60
CA PHE A 8 43.83 -22.44 -32.29
C PHE A 8 43.99 -23.58 -31.29
N ILE A 9 43.44 -23.40 -30.08
CA ILE A 9 43.30 -24.50 -29.11
C ILE A 9 41.87 -25.03 -29.21
N ILE A 10 41.75 -26.24 -29.76
CA ILE A 10 40.49 -27.02 -29.77
C ILE A 10 40.38 -27.72 -28.43
N LEU A 11 39.40 -27.36 -27.62
CA LEU A 11 39.07 -28.05 -26.37
C LEU A 11 37.94 -29.02 -26.63
N LEU A 12 38.27 -30.33 -26.56
CA LEU A 12 37.30 -31.42 -26.63
C LEU A 12 36.45 -31.47 -25.37
N LEU A 13 35.15 -31.25 -25.50
CA LEU A 13 34.14 -31.45 -24.48
C LEU A 13 33.75 -32.95 -24.46
N GLN A 14 34.17 -33.68 -23.42
CA GLN A 14 33.62 -34.98 -23.09
C GLN A 14 32.29 -34.80 -22.37
N ALA A 15 31.21 -35.31 -22.95
CA ALA A 15 29.91 -35.43 -22.35
C ALA A 15 29.87 -36.60 -21.34
N CYS A 16 29.71 -36.35 -20.07
CA CYS A 16 29.29 -37.34 -19.08
C CYS A 16 27.77 -37.27 -18.90
N ALA A 17 27.08 -38.35 -19.26
CA ALA A 17 25.66 -38.53 -18.98
C ALA A 17 25.45 -38.91 -17.49
N PRO A 18 24.45 -38.38 -16.80
CA PRO A 18 24.13 -38.85 -15.46
C PRO A 18 23.27 -40.14 -15.52
N ALA A 19 23.62 -41.08 -14.68
CA ALA A 19 22.89 -42.32 -14.46
C ALA A 19 21.55 -42.04 -13.74
N THR A 20 20.47 -42.52 -14.31
CA THR A 20 19.14 -42.55 -13.69
C THR A 20 19.08 -43.66 -12.64
N THR A 21 19.06 -43.30 -11.37
CA THR A 21 18.64 -44.17 -10.25
C THR A 21 17.12 -44.03 -10.08
N GLN A 22 16.41 -45.12 -10.41
CA GLN A 22 15.01 -45.31 -10.06
C GLN A 22 14.89 -45.53 -8.55
N GLY A 23 14.39 -44.54 -7.81
CA GLY A 23 14.00 -44.67 -6.42
C GLY A 23 12.64 -45.35 -6.31
N VAL A 24 12.61 -46.51 -5.67
CA VAL A 24 11.40 -47.24 -5.30
C VAL A 24 10.69 -46.47 -4.19
N LEU A 25 9.42 -46.07 -4.43
CA LEU A 25 8.54 -45.48 -3.45
C LEU A 25 8.08 -46.54 -2.43
N PRO A 26 8.16 -46.28 -1.12
CA PRO A 26 7.54 -47.19 -0.14
C PRO A 26 6.01 -46.99 -0.16
N SER A 27 5.31 -48.13 -0.24
CA SER A 27 3.87 -48.25 -0.14
C SER A 27 3.37 -47.75 1.22
N ALA A 28 2.52 -46.75 1.26
CA ALA A 28 1.90 -46.28 2.48
C ALA A 28 0.81 -47.25 2.93
N THR A 29 1.04 -47.86 4.08
CA THR A 29 0.05 -48.69 4.78
C THR A 29 -1.02 -47.80 5.38
N ALA A 30 -2.26 -47.97 4.96
CA ALA A 30 -3.42 -47.27 5.51
C ALA A 30 -3.63 -47.66 6.98
N SER A 31 -3.45 -46.73 7.89
CA SER A 31 -3.81 -46.91 9.30
C SER A 31 -5.28 -46.50 9.45
N THR A 32 -6.14 -47.46 9.80
CA THR A 32 -7.54 -47.23 10.13
C THR A 32 -7.65 -46.58 11.49
N ILE A 33 -8.13 -45.33 11.52
CA ILE A 33 -8.50 -44.62 12.75
C ILE A 33 -9.89 -45.13 13.17
N PRO A 34 -10.12 -45.59 14.42
CA PRO A 34 -11.43 -45.93 14.90
C PRO A 34 -12.28 -44.67 15.12
N GLN A 35 -13.46 -44.65 14.54
CA GLN A 35 -14.46 -43.60 14.70
C GLN A 35 -15.12 -43.74 16.09
N PRO A 36 -15.18 -42.70 16.92
CA PRO A 36 -15.94 -42.73 18.17
C PRO A 36 -17.43 -42.69 17.86
N THR A 37 -18.16 -43.69 18.33
CA THR A 37 -19.64 -43.71 18.32
C THR A 37 -20.14 -42.81 19.44
N GLU A 38 -20.56 -41.60 19.12
CA GLU A 38 -21.26 -40.74 20.07
C GLU A 38 -22.74 -41.16 20.19
N THR A 39 -23.09 -41.67 21.35
CA THR A 39 -24.48 -41.92 21.75
C THR A 39 -25.14 -40.58 22.08
N LEU A 40 -26.08 -40.13 21.22
CA LEU A 40 -26.87 -38.94 21.48
C LEU A 40 -27.85 -39.22 22.62
N THR A 41 -27.58 -38.66 23.80
CA THR A 41 -28.50 -38.61 24.93
C THR A 41 -29.47 -37.44 24.68
N ILE A 42 -30.74 -37.76 24.46
CA ILE A 42 -31.80 -36.76 24.28
C ILE A 42 -32.17 -36.21 25.66
N THR A 43 -31.79 -34.96 25.93
CA THR A 43 -32.21 -34.20 27.10
C THR A 43 -33.61 -33.60 26.86
N PRO A 44 -34.54 -33.64 27.81
CA PRO A 44 -35.88 -33.16 27.58
C PRO A 44 -35.93 -31.63 27.39
N ILE A 45 -36.69 -31.23 26.37
CA ILE A 45 -36.98 -29.84 26.04
C ILE A 45 -37.85 -29.21 27.14
N PHE A 46 -37.27 -28.25 27.87
CA PHE A 46 -38.05 -27.37 28.72
C PHE A 46 -38.83 -26.37 27.86
N THR A 47 -40.17 -26.48 27.86
CA THR A 47 -41.05 -25.49 27.26
C THR A 47 -40.96 -24.18 28.06
N LEU A 48 -40.25 -23.18 27.51
CA LEU A 48 -40.25 -21.83 28.06
C LEU A 48 -41.56 -21.15 27.71
N THR A 49 -42.38 -20.94 28.71
CA THR A 49 -43.62 -20.12 28.63
C THR A 49 -43.19 -18.67 28.35
N ARG A 50 -43.61 -18.19 27.19
CA ARG A 50 -43.35 -16.79 26.76
C ARG A 50 -44.23 -15.86 27.61
N SER A 51 -43.58 -15.10 28.51
CA SER A 51 -44.19 -13.90 29.13
C SER A 51 -44.32 -12.81 28.05
N PRO A 52 -45.43 -12.04 28.03
CA PRO A 52 -45.58 -10.94 27.07
C PRO A 52 -44.52 -9.86 27.37
N VAL A 53 -43.59 -9.70 26.45
CA VAL A 53 -42.62 -8.59 26.46
C VAL A 53 -43.36 -7.34 25.99
N THR A 54 -43.54 -6.40 26.88
CA THR A 54 -43.95 -5.04 26.52
C THR A 54 -42.95 -4.46 25.53
N PRO A 55 -43.36 -3.82 24.43
CA PRO A 55 -42.40 -3.24 23.48
C PRO A 55 -41.64 -2.12 24.22
N SER A 56 -40.40 -2.42 24.56
CA SER A 56 -39.47 -1.43 25.04
C SER A 56 -39.08 -0.53 23.89
N ALA A 57 -38.95 0.75 24.20
CA ALA A 57 -38.69 1.85 23.29
C ALA A 57 -37.74 1.49 22.15
N THR A 58 -38.17 1.86 20.95
CA THR A 58 -37.34 1.92 19.75
C THR A 58 -36.01 2.58 20.10
N ALA A 59 -34.95 1.79 20.13
CA ALA A 59 -33.60 2.35 20.12
C ALA A 59 -33.52 3.22 18.87
N THR A 60 -33.48 4.52 19.06
CA THR A 60 -33.12 5.46 18.00
C THR A 60 -31.72 5.03 17.56
N GLU A 61 -31.64 4.47 16.36
CA GLU A 61 -30.41 4.22 15.67
C GLU A 61 -29.69 5.57 15.63
N THR A 62 -28.71 5.74 16.52
CA THR A 62 -27.84 6.90 16.50
C THR A 62 -27.08 6.78 15.19
N GLN A 63 -27.56 7.45 14.13
CA GLN A 63 -26.80 7.65 12.92
C GLN A 63 -25.43 8.15 13.36
N ARG A 64 -24.40 7.33 13.18
CA ARG A 64 -23.04 7.80 13.28
C ARG A 64 -22.95 9.01 12.34
N PRO A 65 -22.37 10.12 12.77
CA PRO A 65 -22.25 11.26 11.91
C PRO A 65 -21.56 10.78 10.62
N ASP A 66 -22.30 10.88 9.50
CA ASP A 66 -21.67 10.86 8.20
C ASP A 66 -20.48 11.81 8.28
N VAL A 67 -19.35 11.42 7.72
CA VAL A 67 -18.18 12.29 7.64
C VAL A 67 -18.69 13.65 7.18
N ALA A 68 -18.64 14.65 8.06
CA ALA A 68 -19.13 15.98 7.74
C ALA A 68 -18.41 16.40 6.45
N PRO A 69 -19.15 16.80 5.40
CA PRO A 69 -18.52 17.24 4.18
C PRO A 69 -17.56 18.37 4.52
N THR A 70 -16.28 18.12 4.30
CA THR A 70 -15.29 19.19 4.32
C THR A 70 -15.82 20.28 3.40
N LEU A 71 -15.81 21.53 3.81
CA LEU A 71 -16.28 22.63 2.97
C LEU A 71 -15.62 22.52 1.60
N PRO A 72 -16.37 22.62 0.50
CA PRO A 72 -15.83 22.42 -0.82
C PRO A 72 -14.70 23.42 -1.08
N HIS A 73 -13.48 22.91 -1.26
CA HIS A 73 -12.40 23.73 -1.77
C HIS A 73 -12.65 23.96 -3.26
N THR A 74 -12.73 25.21 -3.65
CA THR A 74 -12.88 25.58 -5.06
C THR A 74 -11.56 25.53 -5.82
N ASP A 75 -10.43 25.53 -5.08
CA ASP A 75 -9.10 25.55 -5.65
C ASP A 75 -8.58 24.13 -5.85
N VAL A 76 -8.18 23.80 -7.08
CA VAL A 76 -7.54 22.54 -7.42
C VAL A 76 -6.09 22.58 -6.97
N HIS A 77 -5.76 21.80 -5.96
CA HIS A 77 -4.37 21.58 -5.54
C HIS A 77 -3.82 20.32 -6.19
N PHE A 78 -2.99 20.51 -7.20
CA PHE A 78 -2.36 19.42 -7.95
C PHE A 78 -0.85 19.50 -7.80
N VAL A 79 -0.25 18.53 -7.11
CA VAL A 79 1.10 18.62 -6.56
C VAL A 79 1.96 17.45 -7.05
N TYR A 80 3.12 17.77 -7.65
CA TYR A 80 4.15 16.80 -8.03
C TYR A 80 5.33 16.79 -7.07
N HIS A 81 5.59 17.89 -6.38
CA HIS A 81 6.69 18.07 -5.43
C HIS A 81 6.38 19.22 -4.46
N GLY A 82 7.11 19.27 -3.36
CA GLY A 82 7.10 20.39 -2.42
C GLY A 82 8.03 21.55 -2.82
N ASP A 83 8.38 22.35 -1.83
CA ASP A 83 9.26 23.52 -1.98
C ASP A 83 10.69 23.09 -2.34
N ARG A 84 11.21 23.60 -3.45
CA ARG A 84 12.56 23.29 -3.95
C ARG A 84 13.69 23.96 -3.16
N GLU A 85 13.37 24.88 -2.28
CA GLU A 85 14.37 25.53 -1.43
C GLU A 85 14.60 24.79 -0.11
N LYS A 86 13.72 23.83 0.23
CA LYS A 86 13.80 23.08 1.49
C LYS A 86 14.31 21.66 1.23
N PRO A 87 15.32 21.19 1.97
CA PRO A 87 15.89 19.86 1.79
C PRO A 87 14.98 18.77 2.39
N TYR A 88 13.70 18.78 2.03
CA TYR A 88 12.70 17.81 2.47
C TYR A 88 12.40 16.81 1.37
N VAL A 89 12.19 15.55 1.75
CA VAL A 89 11.80 14.47 0.85
C VAL A 89 10.70 13.62 1.49
N ALA A 90 9.68 13.26 0.74
CA ALA A 90 8.61 12.37 1.20
C ALA A 90 8.75 10.98 0.57
N LEU A 91 8.87 9.95 1.42
CA LEU A 91 8.72 8.56 1.02
C LEU A 91 7.22 8.22 1.00
N THR A 92 6.71 7.76 -0.14
CA THR A 92 5.28 7.50 -0.28
C THR A 92 5.02 6.11 -0.85
N PHE A 93 3.96 5.46 -0.36
CA PHE A 93 3.63 4.08 -0.68
C PHE A 93 2.16 3.95 -1.07
N ASP A 94 1.89 3.32 -2.20
CA ASP A 94 0.53 3.04 -2.66
C ASP A 94 0.11 1.63 -2.20
N LEU A 95 -1.07 1.57 -1.59
CA LEU A 95 -1.69 0.35 -1.07
C LEU A 95 -3.06 0.18 -1.72
N CYS A 96 -3.10 -0.48 -2.86
CA CYS A 96 -4.35 -0.75 -3.57
C CYS A 96 -4.53 -2.24 -3.87
N GLN A 97 -5.79 -2.62 -4.04
CA GLN A 97 -6.16 -3.93 -4.56
C GLN A 97 -6.82 -3.74 -5.92
N LYS A 98 -6.25 -4.39 -6.94
CA LYS A 98 -6.88 -4.49 -8.25
C LYS A 98 -7.68 -5.78 -8.35
N PRO A 99 -8.81 -5.79 -9.10
CA PRO A 99 -9.50 -7.03 -9.42
C PRO A 99 -8.52 -8.05 -10.02
N ASP A 100 -8.67 -9.31 -9.63
CA ASP A 100 -7.91 -10.45 -10.17
C ASP A 100 -6.39 -10.45 -9.92
N LEU A 101 -5.87 -9.49 -9.13
CA LEU A 101 -4.47 -9.47 -8.71
C LEU A 101 -4.36 -9.69 -7.20
N PRO A 102 -3.53 -10.64 -6.74
CA PRO A 102 -3.25 -10.81 -5.33
C PRO A 102 -2.66 -9.51 -4.76
N SER A 103 -3.07 -9.18 -3.56
CA SER A 103 -2.56 -8.05 -2.81
C SER A 103 -2.32 -8.49 -1.38
N TRP A 104 -1.20 -8.08 -0.81
CA TRP A 104 -0.85 -8.35 0.59
C TRP A 104 -0.18 -7.12 1.17
N PHE A 105 0.12 -7.13 2.45
CA PHE A 105 0.90 -6.10 3.10
C PHE A 105 2.39 -6.50 3.09
N ASP A 106 3.25 -5.59 2.68
CA ASP A 106 4.69 -5.82 2.76
C ASP A 106 5.22 -5.43 4.15
N GLN A 107 5.25 -6.43 5.04
CA GLN A 107 5.76 -6.26 6.39
C GLN A 107 7.21 -5.78 6.42
N GLY A 108 8.03 -6.18 5.42
CA GLY A 108 9.44 -5.77 5.34
C GLY A 108 9.58 -4.25 5.18
N ILE A 109 8.71 -3.61 4.41
CA ILE A 109 8.69 -2.14 4.27
C ILE A 109 8.37 -1.48 5.62
N TYR A 110 7.33 -1.94 6.31
CA TYR A 110 6.95 -1.44 7.64
C TYR A 110 8.09 -1.59 8.64
N ASP A 111 8.74 -2.75 8.67
CA ASP A 111 9.83 -3.06 9.59
C ASP A 111 11.05 -2.15 9.35
N VAL A 112 11.39 -1.87 8.09
CA VAL A 112 12.47 -0.94 7.74
C VAL A 112 12.12 0.48 8.19
N LEU A 113 10.96 1.01 7.83
CA LEU A 113 10.55 2.37 8.19
C LEU A 113 10.51 2.57 9.71
N THR A 114 10.04 1.57 10.45
CA THR A 114 10.00 1.60 11.91
C THR A 114 11.38 1.51 12.53
N ARG A 115 12.26 0.65 12.00
CA ARG A 115 13.64 0.50 12.46
C ARG A 115 14.46 1.77 12.27
N TYR A 116 14.30 2.46 11.13
CA TYR A 116 14.96 3.73 10.85
C TYR A 116 14.23 4.92 11.49
N ASP A 117 13.06 4.68 12.09
CA ASP A 117 12.24 5.69 12.75
C ASP A 117 11.92 6.91 11.86
N VAL A 118 11.67 6.69 10.57
CA VAL A 118 11.42 7.70 9.56
C VAL A 118 9.93 7.86 9.23
N PRO A 119 9.47 9.10 8.93
CA PRO A 119 8.10 9.34 8.49
C PRO A 119 7.87 8.82 7.07
N ALA A 120 6.60 8.46 6.79
CA ALA A 120 6.15 8.03 5.48
C ALA A 120 4.67 8.39 5.26
N THR A 121 4.24 8.48 3.99
CA THR A 121 2.83 8.66 3.63
C THR A 121 2.34 7.45 2.85
N PHE A 122 1.24 6.85 3.31
CA PHE A 122 0.61 5.70 2.69
C PHE A 122 -0.71 6.11 2.04
N PHE A 123 -0.84 5.91 0.73
CA PHE A 123 -2.09 6.15 0.02
C PHE A 123 -2.91 4.86 -0.03
N MET A 124 -4.01 4.87 0.72
CA MET A 124 -4.79 3.69 1.06
C MET A 124 -5.95 3.48 0.10
N GLY A 125 -5.97 2.35 -0.61
CA GLY A 125 -7.13 1.92 -1.37
C GLY A 125 -8.23 1.36 -0.46
N GLY A 126 -9.50 1.72 -0.72
CA GLY A 126 -10.61 1.31 0.14
C GLY A 126 -10.82 -0.20 0.17
N ASP A 127 -10.75 -0.86 -0.99
CA ASP A 127 -10.92 -2.31 -1.06
C ASP A 127 -9.74 -3.07 -0.43
N TRP A 128 -8.53 -2.47 -0.49
CA TRP A 128 -7.37 -2.98 0.23
C TRP A 128 -7.57 -2.88 1.76
N MET A 129 -7.97 -1.73 2.28
CA MET A 129 -8.26 -1.54 3.71
C MET A 129 -9.33 -2.50 4.22
N ARG A 130 -10.36 -2.78 3.41
CA ARG A 130 -11.44 -3.71 3.76
C ARG A 130 -10.94 -5.14 3.99
N THR A 131 -9.90 -5.56 3.28
CA THR A 131 -9.31 -6.90 3.36
C THR A 131 -8.08 -6.97 4.29
N HIS A 132 -7.51 -5.81 4.67
CA HIS A 132 -6.30 -5.67 5.49
C HIS A 132 -6.55 -4.68 6.64
N MET A 133 -7.60 -4.96 7.45
CA MET A 133 -8.00 -4.04 8.52
C MET A 133 -6.95 -3.93 9.62
N ASP A 134 -6.32 -5.05 9.99
CA ASP A 134 -5.31 -5.08 11.05
C ASP A 134 -4.05 -4.29 10.63
N GLU A 135 -3.64 -4.42 9.38
CA GLU A 135 -2.51 -3.69 8.80
C GLU A 135 -2.84 -2.20 8.66
N THR A 136 -4.09 -1.87 8.33
CA THR A 136 -4.56 -0.48 8.31
C THR A 136 -4.47 0.15 9.71
N LEU A 137 -4.88 -0.57 10.74
CA LEU A 137 -4.77 -0.13 12.13
C LEU A 137 -3.31 -0.03 12.59
N LEU A 138 -2.47 -0.98 12.18
CA LEU A 138 -1.04 -0.96 12.45
C LEU A 138 -0.39 0.30 11.88
N LEU A 139 -0.62 0.62 10.60
CA LEU A 139 -0.13 1.85 9.98
C LEU A 139 -0.67 3.11 10.67
N ALA A 140 -1.96 3.13 11.00
CA ALA A 140 -2.60 4.27 11.66
C ALA A 140 -2.09 4.52 13.08
N SER A 141 -1.58 3.49 13.77
CA SER A 141 -1.05 3.59 15.13
C SER A 141 0.32 4.26 15.22
N ASN A 142 1.09 4.27 14.13
CA ASN A 142 2.39 4.95 14.10
C ASN A 142 2.18 6.45 13.87
N PRO A 143 2.61 7.32 14.81
CA PRO A 143 2.41 8.77 14.68
C PRO A 143 3.24 9.42 13.57
N LYS A 144 4.27 8.73 13.07
CA LYS A 144 5.09 9.19 11.95
C LYS A 144 4.49 8.85 10.58
N PHE A 145 3.41 8.05 10.53
CA PHE A 145 2.79 7.65 9.28
C PHE A 145 1.53 8.46 9.00
N GLU A 146 1.51 9.06 7.83
CA GLU A 146 0.35 9.74 7.27
C GLU A 146 -0.44 8.79 6.37
N LEU A 147 -1.78 8.85 6.44
CA LEU A 147 -2.67 8.05 5.61
C LEU A 147 -3.42 8.96 4.63
N GLY A 148 -3.24 8.72 3.35
CA GLY A 148 -3.94 9.36 2.24
C GLY A 148 -5.00 8.44 1.63
N ASN A 149 -5.81 8.98 0.71
CA ASN A 149 -6.84 8.27 -0.05
C ASN A 149 -6.30 7.87 -1.44
N HIS A 150 -6.58 6.62 -1.88
CA HIS A 150 -6.16 6.11 -3.18
C HIS A 150 -7.31 5.46 -3.96
N SER A 151 -8.50 6.08 -3.92
CA SER A 151 -9.77 5.56 -4.42
C SER A 151 -10.23 4.27 -3.73
N TRP A 152 -11.40 3.76 -4.07
CA TRP A 152 -11.91 2.52 -3.51
C TRP A 152 -11.36 1.29 -4.23
N SER A 153 -11.57 1.21 -5.55
CA SER A 153 -11.30 0.01 -6.34
C SER A 153 -10.18 0.18 -7.37
N HIS A 154 -9.47 1.31 -7.30
CA HIS A 154 -8.34 1.65 -8.19
C HIS A 154 -8.72 1.64 -9.70
N PRO A 155 -9.84 2.28 -10.10
CA PRO A 155 -10.19 2.40 -11.50
C PRO A 155 -9.37 3.49 -12.20
N ASP A 156 -9.32 3.45 -13.51
CA ASP A 156 -8.91 4.61 -14.30
C ASP A 156 -10.01 5.67 -14.16
N LEU A 157 -9.73 6.77 -13.45
CA LEU A 157 -10.73 7.80 -13.15
C LEU A 157 -11.14 8.66 -14.35
N PRO A 158 -10.24 9.00 -15.30
CA PRO A 158 -10.60 9.76 -16.50
C PRO A 158 -11.73 9.11 -17.28
N GLY A 159 -12.71 9.94 -17.70
CA GLY A 159 -13.89 9.47 -18.43
C GLY A 159 -15.00 8.86 -17.58
N LEU A 160 -14.77 8.71 -16.26
CA LEU A 160 -15.87 8.36 -15.33
C LEU A 160 -16.69 9.61 -15.02
N GLY A 161 -18.01 9.41 -14.78
CA GLY A 161 -18.87 10.50 -14.35
C GLY A 161 -18.57 10.94 -12.90
N GLU A 162 -18.84 12.22 -12.61
CA GLU A 162 -18.64 12.85 -11.29
C GLU A 162 -19.13 11.98 -10.11
N GLY A 163 -20.37 11.42 -10.23
CA GLY A 163 -20.94 10.60 -9.17
C GLY A 163 -20.20 9.28 -8.93
N ILE A 164 -19.48 8.74 -9.93
CA ILE A 164 -18.67 7.54 -9.77
C ILE A 164 -17.35 7.90 -9.08
N ILE A 165 -16.68 8.95 -9.54
CA ILE A 165 -15.43 9.46 -8.93
C ILE A 165 -15.69 9.83 -7.46
N GLY A 166 -16.78 10.57 -7.19
CA GLY A 166 -17.16 10.91 -5.82
C GLY A 166 -17.40 9.70 -4.92
N LYS A 167 -18.02 8.62 -5.45
CA LYS A 167 -18.20 7.37 -4.68
C LYS A 167 -16.86 6.68 -4.35
N GLU A 168 -15.93 6.65 -5.27
CA GLU A 168 -14.58 6.11 -5.07
C GLU A 168 -13.87 6.84 -3.93
N ILE A 169 -14.01 8.16 -3.88
CA ILE A 169 -13.41 9.00 -2.84
C ILE A 169 -14.11 8.81 -1.49
N ILE A 170 -15.43 9.03 -1.44
CA ILE A 170 -16.20 9.05 -0.18
C ILE A 170 -16.18 7.69 0.51
N LYS A 171 -16.35 6.60 -0.25
CA LYS A 171 -16.37 5.25 0.31
C LYS A 171 -15.04 4.92 0.99
N THR A 172 -13.93 5.35 0.41
CA THR A 172 -12.59 5.18 0.99
C THR A 172 -12.39 6.05 2.23
N GLN A 173 -12.80 7.34 2.18
CA GLN A 173 -12.75 8.24 3.32
C GLN A 173 -13.54 7.69 4.52
N ASN A 174 -14.76 7.21 4.27
CA ASN A 174 -15.63 6.67 5.30
C ASN A 174 -15.02 5.42 5.96
N LEU A 175 -14.46 4.49 5.18
CA LEU A 175 -13.81 3.31 5.74
C LEU A 175 -12.55 3.68 6.55
N LEU A 176 -11.71 4.57 6.03
CA LEU A 176 -10.53 5.06 6.75
C LEU A 176 -10.93 5.67 8.10
N TYR A 177 -11.96 6.54 8.09
CA TYR A 177 -12.46 7.14 9.31
C TYR A 177 -13.05 6.12 10.28
N GLN A 178 -13.84 5.15 9.79
CA GLN A 178 -14.43 4.10 10.62
C GLN A 178 -13.37 3.22 11.30
N LEU A 179 -12.29 2.91 10.61
CA LEU A 179 -11.22 2.09 11.16
C LEU A 179 -10.30 2.86 12.11
N THR A 180 -9.94 4.08 11.75
CA THR A 180 -8.81 4.78 12.40
C THR A 180 -9.19 6.05 13.14
N GLY A 181 -10.41 6.57 12.95
CA GLY A 181 -10.80 7.91 13.40
C GLY A 181 -10.13 9.06 12.66
N LYS A 182 -9.30 8.79 11.64
CA LYS A 182 -8.58 9.79 10.85
C LYS A 182 -9.27 10.01 9.50
N GLN A 183 -9.18 11.24 8.98
CA GLN A 183 -9.59 11.57 7.62
C GLN A 183 -8.36 11.90 6.78
N ALA A 184 -8.29 11.38 5.56
CA ALA A 184 -7.26 11.78 4.63
C ALA A 184 -7.49 13.23 4.15
N ARG A 185 -6.42 13.97 4.01
CA ARG A 185 -6.38 15.30 3.35
C ARG A 185 -5.81 15.22 1.94
N LEU A 186 -5.15 14.10 1.66
CA LEU A 186 -4.42 13.85 0.42
C LEU A 186 -5.12 12.75 -0.37
N PHE A 187 -5.13 12.91 -1.68
CA PHE A 187 -5.60 11.91 -2.63
C PHE A 187 -4.51 11.63 -3.67
N ARG A 188 -4.20 10.38 -3.92
CA ARG A 188 -3.35 9.98 -5.04
C ARG A 188 -4.18 9.29 -6.12
N LEU A 189 -3.95 9.72 -7.35
CA LEU A 189 -4.65 9.21 -8.52
C LEU A 189 -4.23 7.77 -8.83
N PRO A 190 -5.18 6.83 -9.04
CA PRO A 190 -4.88 5.52 -9.57
C PRO A 190 -4.09 5.62 -10.88
N ALA A 191 -2.96 4.92 -10.94
CA ALA A 191 -2.03 4.94 -12.08
C ALA A 191 -1.57 6.35 -12.52
N GLY A 192 -1.76 7.37 -11.68
CA GLY A 192 -1.41 8.75 -12.02
C GLY A 192 -2.30 9.41 -13.09
N LEU A 193 -3.38 8.76 -13.52
CA LEU A 193 -4.24 9.23 -14.61
C LEU A 193 -5.28 10.24 -14.13
N TYR A 194 -5.45 11.33 -14.88
CA TYR A 194 -6.41 12.40 -14.57
C TYR A 194 -6.97 13.09 -15.81
N ASP A 195 -8.08 13.74 -15.61
CA ASP A 195 -8.65 14.78 -16.47
C ASP A 195 -9.17 15.93 -15.60
N ASP A 196 -9.64 17.01 -16.22
CA ASP A 196 -10.11 18.19 -15.49
C ASP A 196 -11.29 17.88 -14.57
N LEU A 197 -12.18 16.95 -14.98
CA LEU A 197 -13.32 16.55 -14.15
C LEU A 197 -12.83 15.82 -12.91
N THR A 198 -11.89 14.89 -13.06
CA THR A 198 -11.30 14.12 -11.94
C THR A 198 -10.69 15.06 -10.90
N LEU A 199 -9.86 16.01 -11.35
CA LEU A 199 -9.22 16.98 -10.47
C LEU A 199 -10.25 17.88 -9.75
N SER A 200 -11.27 18.32 -10.48
CA SER A 200 -12.34 19.15 -9.92
C SER A 200 -13.15 18.42 -8.85
N VAL A 201 -13.45 17.12 -9.07
CA VAL A 201 -14.19 16.32 -8.08
C VAL A 201 -13.35 16.07 -6.84
N ILE A 202 -12.05 15.78 -6.98
CA ILE A 202 -11.15 15.60 -5.83
C ILE A 202 -11.09 16.89 -5.01
N ALA A 203 -10.91 18.04 -5.66
CA ALA A 203 -10.88 19.35 -5.00
C ALA A 203 -12.22 19.65 -4.30
N TRP A 204 -13.36 19.31 -4.93
CA TRP A 204 -14.68 19.51 -4.34
C TRP A 204 -14.87 18.71 -3.04
N HIS A 205 -14.19 17.56 -2.92
CA HIS A 205 -14.13 16.78 -1.68
C HIS A 205 -13.09 17.30 -0.67
N GLY A 206 -12.45 18.42 -0.92
CA GLY A 206 -11.50 19.06 -0.02
C GLY A 206 -10.14 18.36 0.05
N LEU A 207 -9.76 17.60 -0.97
CA LEU A 207 -8.54 16.82 -1.01
C LEU A 207 -7.49 17.45 -1.92
N TYR A 208 -6.23 17.37 -1.51
CA TYR A 208 -5.07 17.72 -2.33
C TYR A 208 -4.73 16.51 -3.22
N THR A 209 -4.63 16.74 -4.53
CA THR A 209 -4.19 15.70 -5.47
C THR A 209 -2.68 15.64 -5.49
N ILE A 210 -2.12 14.48 -5.08
CA ILE A 210 -0.68 14.27 -4.93
C ILE A 210 -0.19 13.28 -5.98
N GLN A 211 0.73 13.72 -6.80
CA GLN A 211 1.52 12.92 -7.73
C GLN A 211 2.92 12.67 -7.14
N TRP A 212 3.90 12.52 -8.00
CA TRP A 212 5.30 12.30 -7.64
C TRP A 212 6.22 12.86 -8.73
N ASP A 213 7.46 13.09 -8.38
CA ASP A 213 8.51 13.50 -9.31
C ASP A 213 9.69 12.52 -9.34
N VAL A 214 9.68 11.52 -8.45
CA VAL A 214 10.67 10.43 -8.46
C VAL A 214 9.97 9.07 -8.48
N GLU A 215 10.14 8.35 -9.59
CA GLU A 215 9.69 6.96 -9.77
C GLU A 215 10.86 6.01 -9.52
N THR A 216 10.64 5.01 -8.66
CA THR A 216 11.62 3.96 -8.38
C THR A 216 11.59 2.84 -9.42
N GLY A 217 10.42 2.60 -10.02
CA GLY A 217 10.17 1.49 -10.94
C GLY A 217 9.76 0.20 -10.23
N ASP A 218 9.50 0.25 -8.93
CA ASP A 218 9.23 -0.91 -8.07
C ASP A 218 8.06 -1.83 -8.47
N PRO A 219 7.03 -1.39 -9.23
CA PRO A 219 6.01 -2.33 -9.68
C PRO A 219 6.47 -3.31 -10.78
N ASP A 220 7.62 -3.05 -11.39
CA ASP A 220 8.22 -3.95 -12.37
C ASP A 220 9.14 -4.96 -11.67
N PRO A 221 8.83 -6.26 -11.67
CA PRO A 221 9.63 -7.29 -11.00
C PRO A 221 11.05 -7.46 -11.57
N THR A 222 11.35 -6.83 -12.71
CA THR A 222 12.70 -6.84 -13.31
C THR A 222 13.59 -5.70 -12.80
N ILE A 223 13.03 -4.76 -12.05
CA ILE A 223 13.76 -3.64 -11.42
C ILE A 223 14.18 -4.08 -10.02
N ASP A 224 15.47 -4.29 -9.85
CA ASP A 224 16.07 -4.66 -8.57
C ASP A 224 16.31 -3.46 -7.63
N ALA A 225 16.74 -3.74 -6.41
CA ALA A 225 17.01 -2.73 -5.39
C ALA A 225 18.11 -1.74 -5.81
N GLU A 226 19.16 -2.20 -6.50
CA GLU A 226 20.25 -1.35 -7.00
C GLU A 226 19.71 -0.34 -8.02
N ARG A 227 18.87 -0.79 -8.95
CA ARG A 227 18.27 0.08 -9.96
C ARG A 227 17.28 1.09 -9.36
N MET A 228 16.51 0.69 -8.35
CA MET A 228 15.64 1.59 -7.58
C MET A 228 16.45 2.68 -6.89
N ASN A 229 17.50 2.31 -6.17
CA ASN A 229 18.40 3.25 -5.50
C ASN A 229 19.11 4.17 -6.49
N TRP A 230 19.56 3.65 -7.62
CA TRP A 230 20.10 4.47 -8.71
C TRP A 230 19.07 5.51 -9.19
N ALA A 231 17.80 5.14 -9.36
CA ALA A 231 16.77 6.07 -9.82
C ALA A 231 16.56 7.22 -8.84
N VAL A 232 16.53 6.93 -7.53
CA VAL A 232 16.43 7.96 -6.47
C VAL A 232 17.67 8.83 -6.46
N GLN A 233 18.87 8.26 -6.42
CA GLN A 233 20.15 9.00 -6.35
C GLN A 233 20.32 9.99 -7.52
N ASN A 234 19.81 9.66 -8.71
CA ASN A 234 19.97 10.49 -9.90
C ASN A 234 18.83 11.48 -10.15
N ARG A 235 17.70 11.38 -9.42
CA ARG A 235 16.51 12.20 -9.67
C ARG A 235 16.04 13.00 -8.48
N VAL A 236 16.42 12.60 -7.25
CA VAL A 236 15.99 13.29 -6.05
C VAL A 236 16.48 14.72 -6.02
N GLN A 237 15.60 15.61 -5.62
CA GLN A 237 15.85 17.04 -5.39
C GLN A 237 15.12 17.47 -4.13
N ASN A 238 15.41 18.67 -3.65
CA ASN A 238 14.64 19.28 -2.57
C ASN A 238 13.14 19.24 -2.91
N GLY A 239 12.32 18.90 -1.93
CA GLY A 239 10.87 18.82 -2.10
C GLY A 239 10.39 17.55 -2.84
N ALA A 240 11.24 16.55 -3.09
CA ALA A 240 10.86 15.38 -3.86
C ALA A 240 9.78 14.53 -3.16
N ILE A 241 8.88 13.97 -3.99
CA ILE A 241 7.91 12.95 -3.60
C ILE A 241 8.29 11.65 -4.34
N ILE A 242 8.71 10.65 -3.59
CA ILE A 242 9.15 9.36 -4.14
C ILE A 242 7.97 8.38 -4.08
N VAL A 243 7.58 7.79 -5.21
CA VAL A 243 6.51 6.79 -5.27
C VAL A 243 7.06 5.38 -5.21
N MET A 244 6.44 4.56 -4.36
CA MET A 244 6.69 3.13 -4.17
C MET A 244 5.37 2.42 -3.86
N HIS A 245 5.41 1.09 -3.74
CA HIS A 245 4.24 0.27 -3.43
C HIS A 245 4.52 -0.64 -2.22
N ALA A 246 3.53 -0.77 -1.33
CA ALA A 246 3.61 -1.65 -0.15
C ALA A 246 2.50 -2.73 -0.14
N ASN A 247 1.90 -3.02 -1.31
CA ASN A 247 0.79 -3.96 -1.50
C ASN A 247 1.21 -5.27 -2.19
N GLY A 248 2.49 -5.65 -2.05
CA GLY A 248 3.08 -6.82 -2.69
C GLY A 248 3.47 -6.61 -4.16
N ARG A 249 3.38 -5.39 -4.66
CA ARG A 249 3.88 -5.01 -6.00
C ARG A 249 5.14 -4.15 -5.96
N GLY A 250 5.63 -3.83 -4.78
CA GLY A 250 6.95 -3.26 -4.56
C GLY A 250 7.99 -4.37 -4.41
N TRP A 251 8.30 -5.09 -5.52
CA TRP A 251 9.02 -6.36 -5.51
C TRP A 251 10.34 -6.34 -4.74
N HIS A 252 11.09 -5.24 -4.83
CA HIS A 252 12.37 -5.07 -4.17
C HIS A 252 12.40 -3.84 -3.24
N THR A 253 11.23 -3.28 -2.91
CA THR A 253 11.13 -2.05 -2.14
C THR A 253 11.70 -2.22 -0.74
N ALA A 254 11.35 -3.29 -0.03
CA ALA A 254 11.88 -3.55 1.32
C ALA A 254 13.42 -3.74 1.33
N GLU A 255 13.97 -4.30 0.24
CA GLU A 255 15.41 -4.48 0.06
C GLU A 255 16.12 -3.15 -0.25
N ALA A 256 15.51 -2.28 -1.08
CA ALA A 256 16.09 -1.00 -1.49
C ALA A 256 16.03 0.08 -0.41
N LEU A 257 15.01 0.05 0.47
CA LEU A 257 14.72 1.11 1.42
C LEU A 257 15.86 1.45 2.38
N PRO A 258 16.62 0.50 2.97
CA PRO A 258 17.71 0.84 3.88
C PRO A 258 18.73 1.78 3.23
N ASP A 259 19.27 1.38 2.09
CA ASP A 259 20.27 2.17 1.35
C ASP A 259 19.70 3.50 0.85
N MET A 260 18.42 3.51 0.46
CA MET A 260 17.71 4.73 0.04
C MET A 260 17.60 5.74 1.18
N ILE A 261 17.19 5.29 2.37
CA ILE A 261 17.05 6.15 3.57
C ILE A 261 18.42 6.69 3.97
N GLU A 262 19.42 5.83 4.08
CA GLU A 262 20.79 6.22 4.45
C GLU A 262 21.35 7.24 3.45
N TYR A 263 21.23 6.97 2.15
CA TYR A 263 21.66 7.92 1.12
C TYR A 263 20.98 9.29 1.25
N LEU A 264 19.65 9.32 1.42
CA LEU A 264 18.91 10.59 1.53
C LEU A 264 19.36 11.38 2.76
N GLN A 265 19.56 10.72 3.90
CA GLN A 265 20.03 11.36 5.13
C GLN A 265 21.48 11.85 5.00
N ASP A 266 22.37 11.06 4.38
CA ASP A 266 23.77 11.44 4.12
C ASP A 266 23.89 12.63 3.16
N GLN A 267 22.93 12.80 2.23
CA GLN A 267 22.87 13.99 1.38
C GLN A 267 22.26 15.20 2.10
N GLY A 268 21.87 15.08 3.36
CA GLY A 268 21.30 16.16 4.16
C GLY A 268 19.81 16.39 3.96
N TYR A 269 19.09 15.46 3.34
CA TYR A 269 17.63 15.54 3.26
C TYR A 269 16.97 15.17 4.58
N THR A 270 15.94 15.92 4.96
CA THR A 270 15.04 15.55 6.05
C THR A 270 13.84 14.81 5.47
N LEU A 271 13.61 13.58 5.94
CA LEU A 271 12.44 12.80 5.56
C LEU A 271 11.22 13.32 6.31
N VAL A 272 10.12 13.53 5.59
CA VAL A 272 8.87 14.12 6.11
C VAL A 272 7.66 13.45 5.48
N THR A 273 6.47 13.61 6.09
CA THR A 273 5.21 13.24 5.42
C THR A 273 4.89 14.23 4.31
N VAL A 274 3.96 13.88 3.41
CA VAL A 274 3.54 14.82 2.33
C VAL A 274 2.87 16.06 2.92
N SER A 275 2.04 15.94 3.96
CA SER A 275 1.45 17.11 4.61
C SER A 275 2.50 18.04 5.23
N GLN A 276 3.56 17.49 5.82
CA GLN A 276 4.70 18.28 6.32
C GLN A 276 5.49 18.91 5.17
N LEU A 277 5.74 18.17 4.09
CA LEU A 277 6.41 18.66 2.88
C LEU A 277 5.72 19.90 2.30
N LEU A 278 4.39 19.90 2.33
CA LEU A 278 3.54 20.99 1.81
C LEU A 278 3.25 22.09 2.83
N GLY A 279 3.73 21.97 4.07
CA GLY A 279 3.45 22.93 5.13
C GLY A 279 2.00 22.89 5.64
N LEU A 280 1.26 21.82 5.37
CA LEU A 280 -0.09 21.60 5.88
C LEU A 280 -0.09 21.14 7.34
N GLU A 281 1.01 20.55 7.79
CA GLU A 281 1.27 20.15 9.16
C GLU A 281 2.69 20.55 9.58
N PRO A 282 2.91 20.85 10.87
CA PRO A 282 4.25 21.18 11.35
C PRO A 282 5.14 19.94 11.33
N ILE A 283 6.43 20.14 11.09
CA ILE A 283 7.46 19.12 11.32
C ILE A 283 7.73 19.12 12.83
N PRO A 284 7.65 17.96 13.53
CA PRO A 284 7.98 17.89 14.94
C PRO A 284 9.43 18.39 15.15
N SER A 285 9.63 19.25 16.15
CA SER A 285 10.98 19.59 16.63
C SER A 285 11.50 18.44 17.49
N ASP A 286 12.68 17.97 17.22
CA ASP A 286 13.40 17.01 18.05
C ASP A 286 13.59 17.48 19.49
#